data_bc2a7301f481e1f6f5d9ccbba9d6aedc
#
_entry.id   bc2a7301f481e1f6f5d9ccbba9d6aedc
#
_cell.length_a   1.000
_cell.length_b   1.000
_cell.length_c   1.000
_cell.angle_alpha   90.00
_cell.angle_beta   90.00
_cell.angle_gamma   90.00
#
_symmetry.space_group_name_H-M   'P 1'
#
loop_
_entity.id
_entity.type
_entity.pdbx_description
1 polymer ?
#
loop_
_entity_poly.entity_id
_entity_poly.type
_entity_poly.pdbx_seq_one_letter_code
_entity_poly.pdbx_strand_id
1 'polypeptide(L)'
;MNRNITRSDLAEAVCRELGLSFLGSERLVDAVFEEIIKAFERGEDVKLSSFATFSLHHKKERIGRNPKTGQEYPITARSILTFTPSQTLKKAVLKAKK
;
A
#
# COMPACT_ATOMS: atom_id res chain seq x y z
N MET A 1 4.51 2.79 22.66
CA MET A 1 4.94 3.90 21.80
C MET A 1 4.97 3.45 20.33
N ASN A 2 4.41 4.23 19.47
CA ASN A 2 4.34 3.88 18.05
C ASN A 2 5.60 4.31 17.32
N ARG A 3 6.06 3.43 16.45
CA ARG A 3 7.22 3.71 15.65
C ARG A 3 6.89 3.43 14.19
N ASN A 4 7.22 4.36 13.33
CA ASN A 4 7.04 4.17 11.90
C ASN A 4 8.31 3.60 11.30
N ILE A 5 8.12 2.63 10.41
CA ILE A 5 9.23 2.09 9.64
C ILE A 5 9.36 2.91 8.37
N THR A 6 10.55 3.44 8.14
CA THR A 6 10.83 4.25 6.97
C THR A 6 11.57 3.43 5.92
N ARG A 7 11.76 4.03 4.75
CA ARG A 7 12.55 3.37 3.71
C ARG A 7 13.98 3.13 4.17
N SER A 8 14.54 4.03 4.96
CA SER A 8 15.88 3.84 5.53
C SER A 8 15.93 2.62 6.41
N ASP A 9 14.88 2.41 7.22
CA ASP A 9 14.82 1.23 8.08
C ASP A 9 14.77 -0.05 7.24
N LEU A 10 14.02 -0.03 6.15
CA LEU A 10 13.95 -1.17 5.24
C LEU A 10 15.30 -1.41 4.57
N ALA A 11 15.98 -0.34 4.16
CA ALA A 11 17.29 -0.46 3.53
C ALA A 11 18.31 -1.06 4.49
N GLU A 12 18.23 -0.67 5.77
CA GLU A 12 19.10 -1.23 6.78
C GLU A 12 18.88 -2.72 6.95
N ALA A 13 17.63 -3.14 6.96
CA ALA A 13 17.29 -4.55 7.04
C ALA A 13 17.80 -5.33 5.84
N VAL A 14 17.64 -4.79 4.64
CA VAL A 14 18.13 -5.42 3.42
C VAL A 14 19.66 -5.53 3.46
N CYS A 15 20.32 -4.48 3.95
CA CYS A 15 21.76 -4.48 4.09
C CYS A 15 22.23 -5.64 4.98
N ARG A 16 21.55 -5.85 6.11
CA ARG A 16 21.88 -6.94 7.02
C ARG A 16 21.63 -8.31 6.39
N GLU A 17 20.49 -8.46 5.71
CA GLU A 17 20.09 -9.78 5.21
C GLU A 17 20.83 -10.18 3.96
N LEU A 18 21.14 -9.26 3.08
CA LEU A 18 21.74 -9.57 1.78
C LEU A 18 23.23 -9.26 1.70
N GLY A 19 23.77 -8.56 2.69
CA GLY A 19 25.19 -8.23 2.68
C GLY A 19 25.55 -7.16 1.67
N LEU A 20 24.60 -6.37 1.22
CA LEU A 20 24.85 -5.27 0.31
C LEU A 20 25.28 -4.04 1.09
N SER A 21 25.90 -3.08 0.38
CA SER A 21 26.20 -1.80 0.99
C SER A 21 24.88 -1.10 1.34
N PHE A 22 24.94 -0.14 2.26
CA PHE A 22 23.74 0.59 2.62
C PHE A 22 23.19 1.37 1.42
N LEU A 23 24.07 1.99 0.63
CA LEU A 23 23.65 2.71 -0.56
C LEU A 23 22.97 1.79 -1.57
N GLY A 24 23.55 0.60 -1.80
CA GLY A 24 22.94 -0.38 -2.69
C GLY A 24 21.59 -0.84 -2.18
N SER A 25 21.45 -0.99 -0.86
CA SER A 25 20.20 -1.41 -0.25
C SER A 25 19.14 -0.31 -0.39
N GLU A 26 19.51 0.95 -0.24
CA GLU A 26 18.58 2.06 -0.46
C GLU A 26 18.06 2.08 -1.90
N ARG A 27 18.97 1.86 -2.85
CA ARG A 27 18.57 1.83 -4.26
C ARG A 27 17.62 0.68 -4.56
N LEU A 28 17.86 -0.46 -3.94
CA LEU A 28 16.99 -1.62 -4.13
C LEU A 28 15.60 -1.36 -3.57
N VAL A 29 15.52 -0.81 -2.38
CA VAL A 29 14.24 -0.48 -1.75
C VAL A 29 13.48 0.55 -2.60
N ASP A 30 14.17 1.58 -3.05
CA ASP A 30 13.54 2.60 -3.90
C ASP A 30 13.03 2.00 -5.20
N ALA A 31 13.80 1.09 -5.81
CA ALA A 31 13.40 0.45 -7.05
C ALA A 31 12.12 -0.37 -6.86
N VAL A 32 12.00 -1.08 -5.75
CA VAL A 32 10.80 -1.87 -5.48
C VAL A 32 9.58 -0.96 -5.36
N PHE A 33 9.68 0.13 -4.61
CA PHE A 33 8.55 1.03 -4.46
C PHE A 33 8.20 1.73 -5.77
N GLU A 34 9.20 2.08 -6.57
CA GLU A 34 8.94 2.70 -7.87
C GLU A 34 8.19 1.76 -8.80
N GLU A 35 8.53 0.47 -8.79
CA GLU A 35 7.81 -0.50 -9.61
C GLU A 35 6.36 -0.63 -9.17
N ILE A 36 6.12 -0.60 -7.88
CA ILE A 36 4.76 -0.65 -7.35
C ILE A 36 3.97 0.57 -7.79
N ILE A 37 4.56 1.74 -7.69
CA ILE A 37 3.91 2.98 -8.12
C ILE A 37 3.61 2.95 -9.62
N LYS A 38 4.56 2.48 -10.41
CA LYS A 38 4.36 2.38 -11.86
C LYS A 38 3.21 1.44 -12.20
N ALA A 39 3.07 0.35 -11.46
CA ALA A 39 1.95 -0.57 -11.68
C ALA A 39 0.63 0.14 -11.42
N PHE A 40 0.55 0.93 -10.35
CA PHE A 40 -0.67 1.70 -10.06
C PHE A 40 -0.96 2.72 -11.15
N GLU A 41 0.07 3.34 -11.70
CA GLU A 41 -0.10 4.31 -12.79
C GLU A 41 -0.66 3.65 -14.04
N ARG A 42 -0.34 2.37 -14.25
CA ARG A 42 -0.89 1.62 -15.37
C ARG A 42 -2.27 1.04 -15.09
N GLY A 43 -2.78 1.26 -13.89
CA GLY A 43 -4.09 0.73 -13.49
C GLY A 43 -4.06 -0.73 -13.10
N GLU A 44 -2.90 -1.26 -12.73
CA GLU A 44 -2.75 -2.66 -12.36
C GLU A 44 -2.78 -2.85 -10.85
N ASP A 45 -3.32 -3.98 -10.44
CA ASP A 45 -3.24 -4.38 -9.04
C ASP A 45 -1.85 -4.92 -8.75
N VAL A 46 -1.42 -4.78 -7.49
CA VAL A 46 -0.13 -5.33 -7.06
C VAL A 46 -0.40 -6.38 -6.00
N LYS A 47 0.02 -7.62 -6.28
CA LYS A 47 -0.19 -8.74 -5.37
C LYS A 47 1.17 -9.24 -4.89
N LEU A 48 1.40 -9.12 -3.59
CA LEU A 48 2.63 -9.60 -2.96
C LEU A 48 2.27 -10.84 -2.15
N SER A 49 2.67 -12.00 -2.67
CA SER A 49 2.33 -13.29 -2.05
C SER A 49 2.73 -13.33 -0.59
N SER A 50 1.84 -13.83 0.25
CA SER A 50 2.03 -13.98 1.69
C SER A 50 2.13 -12.67 2.44
N PHE A 51 1.96 -11.52 1.76
CA PHE A 51 1.98 -10.24 2.44
C PHE A 51 0.65 -9.51 2.28
N ALA A 52 0.35 -9.03 1.08
CA ALA A 52 -0.85 -8.24 0.87
C ALA A 52 -1.16 -8.08 -0.61
N THR A 53 -2.37 -7.61 -0.89
CA THR A 53 -2.77 -7.24 -2.23
C THR A 53 -3.20 -5.78 -2.20
N PHE A 54 -2.66 -5.00 -3.13
CA PHE A 54 -3.08 -3.62 -3.34
C PHE A 54 -3.97 -3.61 -4.58
N SER A 55 -5.24 -3.27 -4.39
CA SER A 55 -6.22 -3.31 -5.48
C SER A 55 -6.69 -1.91 -5.81
N LEU A 56 -6.78 -1.61 -7.10
CA LEU A 56 -7.32 -0.34 -7.57
C LEU A 56 -8.78 -0.52 -7.93
N HIS A 57 -9.62 0.35 -7.38
CA HIS A 57 -11.05 0.36 -7.71
C HIS A 57 -11.36 1.68 -8.39
N HIS A 58 -11.86 1.58 -9.61
CA HIS A 58 -12.23 2.76 -10.37
C HIS A 58 -13.70 3.02 -10.17
N LYS A 59 -14.03 4.13 -9.53
CA LYS A 59 -15.41 4.49 -9.25
C LYS A 59 -15.86 5.55 -10.23
N LYS A 60 -17.00 5.28 -10.87
CA LYS A 60 -17.58 6.19 -11.85
C LYS A 60 -18.21 7.38 -11.14
N GLU A 61 -18.38 8.46 -11.90
CA GLU A 61 -19.14 9.60 -11.42
C GLU A 61 -20.56 9.17 -11.06
N ARG A 62 -21.05 9.69 -9.96
CA ARG A 62 -22.40 9.36 -9.51
C ARG A 62 -22.97 10.52 -8.73
N ILE A 63 -24.26 10.44 -8.45
CA ILE A 63 -24.94 11.46 -7.67
C ILE A 63 -25.07 10.97 -6.23
N GLY A 64 -24.53 11.75 -5.30
CA GLY A 64 -24.67 11.47 -3.89
C GLY A 64 -25.80 12.31 -3.31
N ARG A 65 -26.25 11.94 -2.12
CA ARG A 65 -27.31 12.67 -1.44
C ARG A 65 -26.94 12.88 0.02
N ASN A 66 -27.12 14.11 0.47
CA ASN A 66 -26.89 14.44 1.86
C ASN A 66 -28.05 13.88 2.70
N PRO A 67 -27.79 12.96 3.63
CA PRO A 67 -28.86 12.34 4.41
C PRO A 67 -29.61 13.32 5.31
N LYS A 68 -29.00 14.43 5.67
CA LYS A 68 -29.65 15.42 6.54
C LYS A 68 -30.56 16.38 5.78
N THR A 69 -30.14 16.80 4.61
CA THR A 69 -30.89 17.79 3.84
C THR A 69 -31.60 17.20 2.64
N GLY A 70 -31.21 15.99 2.22
CA GLY A 70 -31.73 15.38 1.02
C GLY A 70 -31.20 16.00 -0.26
N GLN A 71 -30.31 16.95 -0.14
CA GLN A 71 -29.74 17.62 -1.29
C GLN A 71 -28.81 16.72 -2.07
N GLU A 72 -28.95 16.70 -3.39
CA GLU A 72 -28.11 15.93 -4.27
C GLU A 72 -26.87 16.72 -4.66
N TYR A 73 -25.75 16.01 -4.84
CA TYR A 73 -24.52 16.62 -5.29
C TYR A 73 -23.74 15.61 -6.11
N PRO A 74 -22.93 16.06 -7.08
CA PRO A 74 -22.16 15.14 -7.90
C PRO A 74 -20.94 14.63 -7.14
N ILE A 75 -20.65 13.33 -7.31
CA ILE A 75 -19.43 12.72 -6.81
C ILE A 75 -18.60 12.38 -8.03
N THR A 76 -17.42 13.02 -8.15
CA THR A 76 -16.58 12.82 -9.31
C THR A 76 -15.99 11.42 -9.37
N ALA A 77 -15.70 10.99 -10.60
CA ALA A 77 -15.01 9.71 -10.81
C ALA A 77 -13.63 9.76 -10.15
N ARG A 78 -13.22 8.61 -9.60
CA ARG A 78 -11.92 8.53 -8.93
C ARG A 78 -11.46 7.08 -8.83
N SER A 79 -10.17 6.91 -8.62
CA SER A 79 -9.61 5.59 -8.35
C SER A 79 -9.27 5.51 -6.87
N ILE A 80 -9.61 4.38 -6.27
CA ILE A 80 -9.37 4.13 -4.85
C ILE A 80 -8.42 2.96 -4.72
N LEU A 81 -7.39 3.13 -3.90
CA LEU A 81 -6.44 2.06 -3.62
C LEU A 81 -6.85 1.38 -2.32
N THR A 82 -7.02 0.06 -2.39
CA THR A 82 -7.40 -0.74 -1.24
C THR A 82 -6.28 -1.70 -0.88
N PHE A 83 -5.95 -1.76 0.39
CA PHE A 83 -4.95 -2.67 0.92
C PHE A 83 -5.66 -3.85 1.59
N THR A 84 -5.38 -5.06 1.10
CA THR A 84 -5.95 -6.28 1.67
C THR A 84 -4.81 -7.15 2.19
N PRO A 85 -4.68 -7.31 3.51
CA PRO A 85 -3.60 -8.14 4.06
C PRO A 85 -3.83 -9.61 3.80
N SER A 86 -2.74 -10.36 3.65
CA SER A 86 -2.81 -11.81 3.51
C SER A 86 -3.12 -12.46 4.85
N GLN A 87 -3.51 -13.74 4.82
CA GLN A 87 -3.73 -14.47 6.05
C GLN A 87 -2.45 -14.57 6.88
N THR A 88 -1.32 -14.75 6.21
CA THR A 88 -0.04 -14.79 6.89
C THR A 88 0.25 -13.48 7.63
N LEU A 89 -0.01 -12.36 6.98
CA LEU A 89 0.19 -11.06 7.61
C LEU A 89 -0.77 -10.84 8.77
N LYS A 90 -2.03 -11.22 8.60
CA LYS A 90 -3.02 -11.09 9.66
C LYS A 90 -2.60 -11.87 10.90
N LYS A 91 -2.12 -13.09 10.70
CA LYS A 91 -1.66 -13.92 11.82
C LYS A 91 -0.47 -13.31 12.53
N ALA A 92 0.47 -12.75 11.75
CA ALA A 92 1.64 -12.10 12.33
C ALA A 92 1.26 -10.90 13.19
N VAL A 93 0.35 -10.07 12.69
CA VAL A 93 -0.10 -8.90 13.45
C VAL A 93 -0.84 -9.31 14.70
N LEU A 94 -1.72 -10.30 14.59
CA LEU A 94 -2.50 -10.77 15.74
C LEU A 94 -1.59 -11.35 16.81
N LYS A 95 -0.55 -12.09 16.39
CA LYS A 95 0.41 -12.69 17.29
C LYS A 95 1.26 -11.65 18.01
N ALA A 96 1.62 -10.58 17.32
CA ALA A 96 2.42 -9.51 17.90
C ALA A 96 1.63 -8.67 18.89
N LYS A 97 0.32 -8.61 18.72
CA LYS A 97 -0.53 -7.80 19.58
C LYS A 97 -0.86 -8.58 20.85
N LYS A 98 -0.47 -8.03 21.96
CA LYS A 98 -0.70 -8.66 23.26
C LYS A 98 -1.67 -7.86 24.08
#